data_e874dfc022e462f4d14017a46e62141c
#
_entry.id   e874dfc022e462f4d14017a46e62141c
#
_cell.length_a   1.000
_cell.length_b   1.000
_cell.length_c   1.000
_cell.angle_alpha   90.00
_cell.angle_beta   90.00
_cell.angle_gamma   90.00
#
_symmetry.space_group_name_H-M   'P 1'
#
loop_
_entity.id
_entity.type
_entity.pdbx_description
1 polymer ?
#
loop_
_entity_poly.entity_id
_entity_poly.type
_entity_poly.pdbx_seq_one_letter_code
_entity_poly.pdbx_strand_id
1 'polypeptide(L)'
;MTPGLPPRDVADRPRNDDPRLQPMGFFAPGAVQSGYHMDLRGVAGSYGPPEEAEAWLDLLVARRQHVLPVTVLQLGLGAWQRSVDDLDPDRGGWAHVARLVAEWAAIDMDGHGRFTHHQPMPHTYAIDAGWHSAMAQGLGVSLLVRHGMVDDAVRASRSLLDSQYGLVSQTEHGPVLEEYPAEPRPHVLNGWMWALFGLYDLAHAAGDLDEDRRDAAAAAFEAGVASLVTQLPEYETGRGWSTYDRYPHPPSDCRHRGSIHVCRAEGRIGPSQAAATRRARLRLIER
;
A
#
# COMPACT_ATOMS: atom_id res chain seq x y z
N MET A 1 33.78 -4.84 -10.02
CA MET A 1 32.92 -5.73 -9.19
C MET A 1 32.06 -4.82 -8.34
N THR A 2 30.78 -4.70 -8.64
CA THR A 2 29.82 -3.89 -7.87
C THR A 2 29.47 -4.70 -6.63
N PRO A 3 29.52 -4.14 -5.41
CA PRO A 3 29.09 -4.86 -4.23
C PRO A 3 27.60 -5.24 -4.40
N GLY A 4 27.31 -6.53 -4.37
CA GLY A 4 25.95 -7.00 -4.29
C GLY A 4 25.33 -6.50 -2.99
N LEU A 5 24.02 -6.19 -2.98
CA LEU A 5 23.27 -6.03 -1.72
C LEU A 5 23.57 -7.27 -0.86
N PRO A 6 23.90 -7.10 0.44
CA PRO A 6 24.07 -8.24 1.31
C PRO A 6 22.81 -9.10 1.25
N PRO A 7 22.92 -10.43 1.15
CA PRO A 7 21.75 -11.28 1.23
C PRO A 7 21.13 -11.04 2.60
N ARG A 8 19.95 -10.46 2.64
CA ARG A 8 19.14 -10.46 3.86
C ARG A 8 18.86 -11.91 4.20
N ASP A 9 19.23 -12.29 5.40
CA ASP A 9 18.92 -13.62 5.88
C ASP A 9 17.39 -13.75 5.94
N VAL A 10 16.83 -14.54 5.02
CA VAL A 10 15.39 -14.77 4.89
C VAL A 10 14.83 -15.46 6.15
N ALA A 11 15.73 -16.02 6.99
CA ALA A 11 15.38 -16.70 8.23
C ALA A 11 14.91 -15.74 9.34
N ASP A 12 15.36 -14.47 9.32
CA ASP A 12 14.98 -13.47 10.35
C ASP A 12 13.77 -12.61 9.96
N ARG A 13 13.15 -12.84 8.80
CA ARG A 13 11.88 -12.20 8.53
C ARG A 13 10.83 -12.76 9.48
N PRO A 14 10.16 -11.90 10.27
CA PRO A 14 9.03 -12.34 11.05
C PRO A 14 8.06 -13.08 10.13
N ARG A 15 7.60 -14.25 10.52
CA ARG A 15 6.69 -15.03 9.67
C ARG A 15 5.37 -14.29 9.52
N ASN A 16 4.80 -14.28 8.31
CA ASN A 16 3.49 -13.66 8.01
C ASN A 16 2.32 -14.19 8.85
N ASP A 17 2.54 -15.21 9.64
CA ASP A 17 1.58 -15.81 10.56
C ASP A 17 1.69 -15.28 12.01
N ASP A 18 2.65 -14.38 12.30
CA ASP A 18 2.69 -13.71 13.59
C ASP A 18 1.65 -12.58 13.65
N PRO A 19 0.62 -12.68 14.50
CA PRO A 19 -0.44 -11.67 14.61
C PRO A 19 0.07 -10.29 15.06
N ARG A 20 1.35 -10.18 15.47
CA ARG A 20 2.00 -8.92 15.85
C ARG A 20 2.55 -8.16 14.66
N LEU A 21 2.60 -8.76 13.45
CA LEU A 21 3.34 -8.23 12.31
C LEU A 21 2.69 -7.04 11.60
N GLN A 22 1.39 -6.89 11.72
CA GLN A 22 0.67 -5.71 11.23
C GLN A 22 -0.40 -5.30 12.23
N PRO A 23 -0.02 -4.81 13.40
CA PRO A 23 -0.97 -4.23 14.31
C PRO A 23 -1.66 -3.06 13.61
N MET A 24 -2.94 -2.84 13.94
CA MET A 24 -3.64 -1.65 13.51
C MET A 24 -2.88 -0.43 13.99
N GLY A 25 -2.62 0.52 13.11
CA GLY A 25 -2.05 1.81 13.45
C GLY A 25 -2.98 2.59 14.38
N PHE A 26 -2.42 3.52 15.12
CA PHE A 26 -3.24 4.51 15.81
C PHE A 26 -3.83 5.43 14.72
N PHE A 27 -5.15 5.46 14.65
CA PHE A 27 -5.88 6.25 13.69
C PHE A 27 -7.11 6.86 14.36
N ALA A 28 -7.18 8.19 14.36
CA ALA A 28 -8.36 8.92 14.77
C ALA A 28 -9.08 9.45 13.51
N PRO A 29 -10.38 9.21 13.35
CA PRO A 29 -11.14 9.73 12.22
C PRO A 29 -10.97 11.26 12.08
N GLY A 30 -10.72 11.74 10.85
CA GLY A 30 -10.51 13.16 10.57
C GLY A 30 -9.16 13.75 11.02
N ALA A 31 -8.30 12.95 11.67
CA ALA A 31 -6.99 13.40 12.19
C ALA A 31 -5.84 12.70 11.47
N VAL A 32 -5.72 12.88 10.15
CA VAL A 32 -4.71 12.23 9.29
C VAL A 32 -3.29 12.45 9.80
N GLN A 33 -3.00 13.61 10.38
CA GLN A 33 -1.67 13.94 10.92
C GLN A 33 -1.35 13.28 12.27
N SER A 34 -2.30 12.59 12.90
CA SER A 34 -2.07 11.94 14.21
C SER A 34 -1.72 10.46 14.12
N GLY A 35 -1.85 9.84 12.96
CA GLY A 35 -1.59 8.41 12.80
C GLY A 35 -1.79 7.90 11.38
N TYR A 36 -1.70 6.57 11.24
CA TYR A 36 -1.96 5.87 9.99
C TYR A 36 -2.77 4.59 10.23
N HIS A 37 -3.48 4.14 9.21
CA HIS A 37 -4.41 3.01 9.27
C HIS A 37 -3.74 1.69 9.68
N MET A 38 -2.49 1.50 9.28
CA MET A 38 -1.66 0.32 9.57
C MET A 38 -0.39 0.73 10.29
N ASP A 39 0.10 -0.09 11.21
CA ASP A 39 1.41 0.14 11.84
C ASP A 39 2.53 -0.39 10.95
N LEU A 40 3.29 0.52 10.36
CA LEU A 40 4.44 0.25 9.51
C LEU A 40 5.78 0.55 10.21
N ARG A 41 5.79 0.89 11.52
CA ARG A 41 7.03 1.18 12.25
C ARG A 41 8.00 0.00 12.22
N GLY A 42 7.48 -1.23 12.29
CA GLY A 42 8.27 -2.44 12.15
C GLY A 42 8.85 -2.64 10.75
N VAL A 43 8.14 -2.20 9.70
CA VAL A 43 8.65 -2.20 8.33
C VAL A 43 9.85 -1.25 8.23
N ALA A 44 9.72 -0.01 8.70
CA ALA A 44 10.83 0.94 8.70
C ALA A 44 12.02 0.40 9.51
N GLY A 45 11.79 -0.08 10.73
CA GLY A 45 12.85 -0.66 11.58
C GLY A 45 13.55 -1.89 11.00
N SER A 46 12.92 -2.59 10.04
CA SER A 46 13.57 -3.72 9.35
C SER A 46 14.71 -3.32 8.41
N TYR A 47 14.86 -2.02 8.15
CA TYR A 47 15.98 -1.46 7.36
C TYR A 47 17.17 -1.02 8.22
N GLY A 48 17.12 -1.26 9.53
CA GLY A 48 18.13 -0.80 10.48
C GLY A 48 17.74 0.53 11.12
N PRO A 49 18.70 1.24 11.75
CA PRO A 49 18.52 2.61 12.21
C PRO A 49 18.34 3.59 11.03
N PRO A 50 17.95 4.86 11.29
CA PRO A 50 17.65 5.82 10.22
C PRO A 50 18.76 5.97 9.16
N GLU A 51 20.02 5.96 9.56
CA GLU A 51 21.16 6.13 8.65
C GLU A 51 21.30 4.94 7.68
N GLU A 52 21.02 3.73 8.14
CA GLU A 52 21.03 2.54 7.28
C GLU A 52 19.82 2.52 6.35
N ALA A 53 18.65 2.97 6.84
CA ALA A 53 17.45 3.11 6.02
C ALA A 53 17.64 4.16 4.91
N GLU A 54 18.31 5.28 5.21
CA GLU A 54 18.68 6.32 4.23
C GLU A 54 19.66 5.76 3.19
N ALA A 55 20.74 5.10 3.62
CA ALA A 55 21.71 4.49 2.72
C ALA A 55 21.06 3.43 1.80
N TRP A 56 20.07 2.70 2.32
CA TRP A 56 19.31 1.75 1.52
C TRP A 56 18.43 2.47 0.48
N LEU A 57 17.80 3.59 0.84
CA LEU A 57 17.01 4.41 -0.07
C LEU A 57 17.88 4.94 -1.22
N ASP A 58 19.07 5.47 -0.92
CA ASP A 58 20.02 5.96 -1.92
C ASP A 58 20.41 4.87 -2.92
N LEU A 59 20.68 3.65 -2.43
CA LEU A 59 20.97 2.50 -3.29
C LEU A 59 19.80 2.13 -4.18
N LEU A 60 18.56 2.23 -3.70
CA LEU A 60 17.37 1.95 -4.50
C LEU A 60 17.16 3.02 -5.57
N VAL A 61 17.23 4.28 -5.20
CA VAL A 61 17.05 5.41 -6.12
C VAL A 61 18.10 5.36 -7.25
N ALA A 62 19.36 5.02 -6.91
CA ALA A 62 20.41 4.82 -7.89
C ALA A 62 20.14 3.62 -8.84
N ARG A 63 19.32 2.67 -8.44
CA ARG A 63 18.98 1.45 -9.18
C ARG A 63 17.51 1.42 -9.59
N ARG A 64 17.02 2.48 -10.17
CA ARG A 64 15.61 2.68 -10.58
C ARG A 64 14.89 1.43 -11.10
N GLN A 65 15.56 0.57 -11.84
CA GLN A 65 14.99 -0.64 -12.45
C GLN A 65 14.66 -1.75 -11.44
N HIS A 66 15.09 -1.64 -10.19
CA HIS A 66 14.90 -2.66 -9.15
C HIS A 66 14.05 -2.20 -7.97
N VAL A 67 13.48 -1.00 -8.05
CA VAL A 67 12.63 -0.45 -7.00
C VAL A 67 11.21 -0.92 -7.18
N LEU A 68 10.63 -1.45 -6.10
CA LEU A 68 9.19 -1.61 -5.98
C LEU A 68 8.64 -0.38 -5.24
N PRO A 69 7.87 0.49 -5.89
CA PRO A 69 7.34 1.70 -5.26
C PRO A 69 6.62 1.42 -3.93
N VAL A 70 5.84 0.34 -3.86
CA VAL A 70 5.17 -0.08 -2.62
C VAL A 70 6.15 -0.22 -1.44
N THR A 71 7.31 -0.82 -1.68
CA THR A 71 8.33 -1.04 -0.62
C THR A 71 8.91 0.26 -0.10
N VAL A 72 9.21 1.20 -0.99
CA VAL A 72 9.77 2.52 -0.63
C VAL A 72 8.72 3.35 0.11
N LEU A 73 7.49 3.37 -0.38
CA LEU A 73 6.39 4.13 0.22
C LEU A 73 6.00 3.59 1.61
N GLN A 74 6.06 2.27 1.81
CA GLN A 74 5.87 1.67 3.14
C GLN A 74 7.00 2.04 4.11
N LEU A 75 8.26 2.10 3.63
CA LEU A 75 9.37 2.66 4.43
C LEU A 75 9.07 4.09 4.85
N GLY A 76 8.66 4.95 3.90
CA GLY A 76 8.34 6.36 4.18
C GLY A 76 7.24 6.54 5.21
N LEU A 77 6.13 5.81 5.07
CA LEU A 77 5.03 5.85 6.05
C LEU A 77 5.43 5.30 7.42
N GLY A 78 6.21 4.21 7.46
CA GLY A 78 6.73 3.65 8.70
C GLY A 78 7.71 4.60 9.40
N ALA A 79 8.59 5.26 8.65
CA ALA A 79 9.49 6.29 9.14
C ALA A 79 8.73 7.51 9.67
N TRP A 80 7.69 7.95 8.95
CA TRP A 80 6.81 9.02 9.42
C TRP A 80 6.13 8.63 10.75
N GLN A 81 5.58 7.42 10.88
CA GLN A 81 4.99 6.97 12.14
C GLN A 81 5.99 6.95 13.30
N ARG A 82 7.23 6.54 13.06
CA ARG A 82 8.31 6.58 14.07
C ARG A 82 8.70 8.01 14.42
N SER A 83 8.65 8.92 13.47
CA SER A 83 8.97 10.34 13.70
C SER A 83 7.96 11.06 14.59
N VAL A 84 6.70 10.63 14.58
CA VAL A 84 5.63 11.18 15.43
C VAL A 84 5.39 10.38 16.71
N ASP A 85 6.10 9.28 16.90
CA ASP A 85 6.04 8.47 18.13
C ASP A 85 6.95 9.09 19.21
N ASP A 86 6.34 9.62 20.26
CA ASP A 86 7.07 10.29 21.35
C ASP A 86 8.04 9.37 22.10
N LEU A 87 7.90 8.07 21.96
CA LEU A 87 8.75 7.07 22.59
C LEU A 87 9.91 6.61 21.71
N ASP A 88 9.94 6.99 20.43
CA ASP A 88 11.04 6.60 19.53
C ASP A 88 12.27 7.50 19.77
N PRO A 89 13.43 6.93 20.18
CA PRO A 89 14.63 7.70 20.47
C PRO A 89 15.23 8.39 19.23
N ASP A 90 14.96 7.87 18.03
CA ASP A 90 15.55 8.32 16.77
C ASP A 90 14.58 9.15 15.91
N ARG A 91 13.57 9.77 16.53
CA ARG A 91 12.52 10.55 15.85
C ARG A 91 13.04 11.49 14.78
N GLY A 92 14.13 12.20 15.08
CA GLY A 92 14.73 13.16 14.15
C GLY A 92 15.27 12.49 12.88
N GLY A 93 15.97 11.39 13.03
CA GLY A 93 16.47 10.58 11.92
C GLY A 93 15.32 10.00 11.10
N TRP A 94 14.28 9.48 11.75
CA TRP A 94 13.11 8.96 11.06
C TRP A 94 12.31 10.05 10.33
N ALA A 95 12.22 11.26 10.88
CA ALA A 95 11.60 12.40 10.20
C ALA A 95 12.37 12.76 8.92
N HIS A 96 13.71 12.67 8.96
CA HIS A 96 14.55 12.87 7.78
C HIS A 96 14.29 11.81 6.71
N VAL A 97 14.32 10.53 7.06
CA VAL A 97 14.04 9.43 6.12
C VAL A 97 12.64 9.55 5.50
N ALA A 98 11.62 9.84 6.32
CA ALA A 98 10.25 10.02 5.83
C ALA A 98 10.14 11.15 4.79
N ARG A 99 10.82 12.27 5.06
CA ARG A 99 10.86 13.42 4.15
C ARG A 99 11.56 13.07 2.85
N LEU A 100 12.71 12.39 2.89
CA LEU A 100 13.41 11.93 1.68
C LEU A 100 12.54 11.02 0.81
N VAL A 101 11.78 10.12 1.43
CA VAL A 101 10.86 9.26 0.68
C VAL A 101 9.70 10.06 0.08
N ALA A 102 9.17 11.07 0.79
CA ALA A 102 8.13 11.93 0.24
C ALA A 102 8.63 12.76 -0.95
N GLU A 103 9.84 13.32 -0.85
CA GLU A 103 10.51 14.03 -1.94
C GLU A 103 10.76 13.10 -3.15
N TRP A 104 11.24 11.89 -2.90
CA TRP A 104 11.37 10.87 -3.94
C TRP A 104 10.02 10.58 -4.60
N ALA A 105 8.96 10.38 -3.81
CA ALA A 105 7.64 10.09 -4.33
C ALA A 105 7.13 11.20 -5.26
N ALA A 106 7.34 12.48 -4.91
CA ALA A 106 6.95 13.61 -5.73
C ALA A 106 7.69 13.67 -7.08
N ILE A 107 8.94 13.20 -7.12
CA ILE A 107 9.80 13.25 -8.32
C ILE A 107 9.65 12.01 -9.19
N ASP A 108 9.46 10.81 -8.60
CA ASP A 108 9.44 9.53 -9.31
C ASP A 108 8.14 9.27 -10.08
N MET A 109 7.07 9.98 -9.75
CA MET A 109 5.82 9.90 -10.50
C MET A 109 5.98 10.31 -11.96
N ASP A 110 5.37 9.55 -12.86
CA ASP A 110 5.32 9.89 -14.29
C ASP A 110 4.48 11.17 -14.55
N GLY A 111 4.40 11.60 -15.81
CA GLY A 111 3.61 12.79 -16.20
C GLY A 111 2.11 12.72 -15.87
N HIS A 112 1.60 11.54 -15.53
CA HIS A 112 0.22 11.31 -15.11
C HIS A 112 0.06 11.15 -13.59
N GLY A 113 1.15 11.26 -12.83
CA GLY A 113 1.16 11.10 -11.37
C GLY A 113 1.21 9.64 -10.90
N ARG A 114 1.74 8.72 -11.73
CA ARG A 114 1.75 7.30 -11.39
C ARG A 114 3.13 6.79 -11.02
N PHE A 115 3.20 5.94 -10.00
CA PHE A 115 4.41 5.19 -9.63
C PHE A 115 4.57 3.99 -10.55
N THR A 116 5.69 3.92 -11.28
CA THR A 116 5.95 2.87 -12.27
C THR A 116 6.74 1.72 -11.69
N HIS A 117 6.23 0.50 -11.84
CA HIS A 117 6.95 -0.73 -11.53
C HIS A 117 7.76 -1.16 -12.76
N HIS A 118 9.08 -1.03 -12.67
CA HIS A 118 10.00 -1.34 -13.77
C HIS A 118 10.37 -2.82 -13.89
N GLN A 119 9.87 -3.66 -13.00
CA GLN A 119 10.05 -5.10 -13.03
C GLN A 119 8.79 -5.81 -13.51
N PRO A 120 8.90 -6.82 -14.38
CA PRO A 120 7.74 -7.64 -14.73
C PRO A 120 7.32 -8.53 -13.55
N MET A 121 6.06 -8.97 -13.56
CA MET A 121 5.54 -9.97 -12.64
C MET A 121 5.02 -11.19 -13.43
N PRO A 122 5.91 -11.98 -14.04
CA PRO A 122 5.54 -13.00 -15.01
C PRO A 122 4.91 -14.24 -14.36
N HIS A 123 5.16 -14.47 -13.08
CA HIS A 123 4.85 -15.75 -12.44
C HIS A 123 3.47 -15.81 -11.80
N THR A 124 2.88 -14.68 -11.47
CA THR A 124 1.59 -14.63 -10.77
C THR A 124 0.48 -14.12 -11.68
N TYR A 125 0.69 -12.96 -12.29
CA TYR A 125 -0.34 -12.28 -13.08
C TYR A 125 0.07 -12.05 -14.53
N ALA A 126 1.23 -12.54 -14.96
CA ALA A 126 1.78 -12.37 -16.30
C ALA A 126 1.83 -10.90 -16.77
N ILE A 127 2.30 -10.00 -15.90
CA ILE A 127 2.36 -8.57 -16.16
C ILE A 127 3.78 -8.19 -16.62
N ASP A 128 3.87 -7.47 -17.74
CA ASP A 128 5.12 -6.92 -18.24
C ASP A 128 5.56 -5.70 -17.40
N ALA A 129 6.86 -5.33 -17.49
CA ALA A 129 7.39 -4.13 -16.85
C ALA A 129 6.69 -2.86 -17.33
N GLY A 130 6.68 -1.84 -16.48
CA GLY A 130 6.01 -0.55 -16.76
C GLY A 130 4.58 -0.47 -16.24
N TRP A 131 4.18 -1.39 -15.38
CA TRP A 131 2.84 -1.41 -14.78
C TRP A 131 2.72 -0.47 -13.56
N HIS A 132 1.49 -0.19 -13.18
CA HIS A 132 1.12 0.67 -12.06
C HIS A 132 0.23 -0.09 -11.08
N SER A 133 0.19 0.39 -9.82
CA SER A 133 -0.53 -0.28 -8.75
C SER A 133 -1.38 0.71 -7.97
N ALA A 134 -2.66 0.40 -7.78
CA ALA A 134 -3.52 1.20 -6.90
C ALA A 134 -3.01 1.22 -5.46
N MET A 135 -2.37 0.12 -5.00
CA MET A 135 -1.71 0.08 -3.69
C MET A 135 -0.58 1.11 -3.59
N ALA A 136 0.30 1.18 -4.60
CA ALA A 136 1.38 2.17 -4.62
C ALA A 136 0.82 3.60 -4.64
N GLN A 137 -0.21 3.86 -5.45
CA GLN A 137 -0.86 5.18 -5.50
C GLN A 137 -1.43 5.57 -4.14
N GLY A 138 -2.19 4.68 -3.48
CA GLY A 138 -2.75 4.95 -2.15
C GLY A 138 -1.70 5.22 -1.09
N LEU A 139 -0.62 4.43 -1.05
CA LEU A 139 0.52 4.66 -0.15
C LEU A 139 1.19 6.01 -0.41
N GLY A 140 1.42 6.35 -1.69
CA GLY A 140 2.01 7.62 -2.09
C GLY A 140 1.14 8.81 -1.68
N VAL A 141 -0.16 8.76 -1.96
CA VAL A 141 -1.11 9.79 -1.54
C VAL A 141 -1.06 9.96 -0.01
N SER A 142 -1.13 8.87 0.74
CA SER A 142 -1.08 8.90 2.21
C SER A 142 0.20 9.55 2.76
N LEU A 143 1.34 9.25 2.15
CA LEU A 143 2.64 9.82 2.55
C LEU A 143 2.72 11.32 2.21
N LEU A 144 2.36 11.69 0.98
CA LEU A 144 2.43 13.07 0.50
C LEU A 144 1.51 14.00 1.31
N VAL A 145 0.28 13.56 1.63
CA VAL A 145 -0.63 14.31 2.52
C VAL A 145 0.00 14.58 3.88
N ARG A 146 0.66 13.59 4.49
CA ARG A 146 1.31 13.72 5.80
C ARG A 146 2.51 14.67 5.80
N HIS A 147 3.11 14.88 4.64
CA HIS A 147 4.19 15.87 4.44
C HIS A 147 3.70 17.23 3.94
N GLY A 148 2.38 17.44 3.85
CA GLY A 148 1.80 18.70 3.35
C GLY A 148 2.00 18.93 1.85
N MET A 149 2.43 17.90 1.09
CA MET A 149 2.64 17.95 -0.36
C MET A 149 1.32 17.67 -1.09
N VAL A 150 0.32 18.53 -0.87
CA VAL A 150 -1.08 18.29 -1.27
C VAL A 150 -1.24 18.23 -2.78
N ASP A 151 -0.57 19.10 -3.53
CA ASP A 151 -0.63 19.10 -5.00
C ASP A 151 -0.06 17.80 -5.60
N ASP A 152 1.01 17.28 -5.02
CA ASP A 152 1.59 16.00 -5.42
C ASP A 152 0.67 14.83 -5.03
N ALA A 153 0.02 14.89 -3.87
CA ALA A 153 -0.98 13.91 -3.47
C ALA A 153 -2.18 13.89 -4.43
N VAL A 154 -2.67 15.06 -4.85
CA VAL A 154 -3.71 15.20 -5.88
C VAL A 154 -3.25 14.59 -7.21
N ARG A 155 -2.01 14.86 -7.60
CA ARG A 155 -1.44 14.28 -8.82
C ARG A 155 -1.38 12.75 -8.75
N ALA A 156 -0.94 12.19 -7.61
CA ALA A 156 -0.89 10.75 -7.36
C ALA A 156 -2.27 10.09 -7.35
N SER A 157 -3.31 10.80 -6.89
CA SER A 157 -4.67 10.25 -6.77
C SER A 157 -5.39 10.12 -8.11
N ARG A 158 -4.97 10.81 -9.18
CA ARG A 158 -5.69 10.84 -10.47
C ARG A 158 -6.03 9.46 -11.00
N SER A 159 -5.10 8.53 -10.92
CA SER A 159 -5.31 7.17 -11.42
C SER A 159 -6.22 6.30 -10.54
N LEU A 160 -6.53 6.74 -9.32
CA LEU A 160 -7.53 6.14 -8.45
C LEU A 160 -8.94 6.73 -8.66
N LEU A 161 -9.03 7.91 -9.30
CA LEU A 161 -10.28 8.63 -9.55
C LEU A 161 -10.81 8.40 -10.98
N ASP A 162 -9.95 8.03 -11.91
CA ASP A 162 -10.30 7.93 -13.32
C ASP A 162 -9.92 6.56 -13.89
N SER A 163 -10.92 5.84 -14.37
CA SER A 163 -10.78 4.49 -14.95
C SER A 163 -9.93 4.43 -16.22
N GLN A 164 -9.73 5.56 -16.93
CA GLN A 164 -8.87 5.58 -18.12
C GLN A 164 -7.42 5.16 -17.83
N TYR A 165 -6.96 5.29 -16.57
CA TYR A 165 -5.61 4.88 -16.16
C TYR A 165 -5.48 3.39 -15.83
N GLY A 166 -6.56 2.62 -15.90
CA GLY A 166 -6.55 1.16 -15.78
C GLY A 166 -6.42 0.63 -14.35
N LEU A 167 -6.45 1.50 -13.33
CA LEU A 167 -6.42 1.09 -11.92
C LEU A 167 -7.80 1.02 -11.26
N VAL A 168 -8.85 1.39 -11.98
CA VAL A 168 -10.23 1.31 -11.50
C VAL A 168 -11.01 0.37 -12.41
N SER A 169 -11.42 -0.78 -11.88
CA SER A 169 -12.34 -1.70 -12.53
C SER A 169 -13.77 -1.42 -12.10
N GLN A 170 -14.72 -1.52 -13.02
CA GLN A 170 -16.15 -1.42 -12.69
C GLN A 170 -16.75 -2.83 -12.63
N THR A 171 -17.40 -3.14 -11.52
CA THR A 171 -18.15 -4.37 -11.32
C THR A 171 -19.64 -4.08 -11.15
N GLU A 172 -20.48 -5.10 -11.13
CA GLU A 172 -21.90 -4.95 -10.80
C GLU A 172 -22.14 -4.40 -9.38
N HIS A 173 -21.13 -4.50 -8.49
CA HIS A 173 -21.18 -4.03 -7.12
C HIS A 173 -20.48 -2.69 -6.91
N GLY A 174 -19.96 -2.07 -7.97
CA GLY A 174 -19.26 -0.80 -7.92
C GLY A 174 -17.76 -0.90 -8.25
N PRO A 175 -16.99 0.18 -8.00
CA PRO A 175 -15.58 0.25 -8.36
C PRO A 175 -14.69 -0.62 -7.48
N VAL A 176 -13.67 -1.23 -8.10
CA VAL A 176 -12.55 -1.93 -7.45
C VAL A 176 -11.27 -1.23 -7.82
N LEU A 177 -10.40 -0.96 -6.85
CA LEU A 177 -9.09 -0.36 -7.06
C LEU A 177 -8.05 -1.48 -7.19
N GLU A 178 -7.48 -1.62 -8.39
CA GLU A 178 -6.66 -2.77 -8.77
C GLU A 178 -5.21 -2.60 -8.34
N GLU A 179 -4.72 -3.52 -7.51
CA GLU A 179 -3.30 -3.60 -7.18
C GLU A 179 -2.48 -3.98 -8.42
N TYR A 180 -3.00 -4.89 -9.25
CA TYR A 180 -2.32 -5.40 -10.44
C TYR A 180 -3.21 -5.23 -11.69
N PRO A 181 -2.69 -4.64 -12.77
CA PRO A 181 -3.44 -4.44 -14.01
C PRO A 181 -3.45 -5.72 -14.90
N ALA A 182 -3.71 -6.88 -14.31
CA ALA A 182 -3.78 -8.16 -15.00
C ALA A 182 -5.15 -8.40 -15.64
N GLU A 183 -5.20 -9.37 -16.57
CA GLU A 183 -6.43 -9.89 -17.13
C GLU A 183 -6.49 -11.42 -16.97
N PRO A 184 -7.58 -11.97 -16.40
CA PRO A 184 -8.69 -11.25 -15.78
C PRO A 184 -8.27 -10.44 -14.56
N ARG A 185 -9.07 -9.43 -14.17
CA ARG A 185 -8.76 -8.56 -13.02
C ARG A 185 -8.67 -9.36 -11.72
N PRO A 186 -7.58 -9.20 -10.95
CA PRO A 186 -7.38 -10.02 -9.77
C PRO A 186 -8.17 -9.58 -8.54
N HIS A 187 -8.60 -8.33 -8.48
CA HIS A 187 -9.32 -7.76 -7.33
C HIS A 187 -8.63 -8.08 -6.01
N VAL A 188 -7.36 -7.67 -5.88
CA VAL A 188 -6.54 -7.96 -4.70
C VAL A 188 -7.03 -7.17 -3.49
N LEU A 189 -7.44 -7.87 -2.44
CA LEU A 189 -8.14 -7.31 -1.28
C LEU A 189 -7.32 -6.26 -0.53
N ASN A 190 -6.06 -6.58 -0.18
CA ASN A 190 -5.22 -5.66 0.57
C ASN A 190 -4.82 -4.44 -0.27
N GLY A 191 -4.48 -4.61 -1.54
CA GLY A 191 -4.14 -3.51 -2.43
C GLY A 191 -5.29 -2.53 -2.59
N TRP A 192 -6.51 -3.04 -2.73
CA TRP A 192 -7.71 -2.22 -2.76
C TRP A 192 -7.89 -1.40 -1.47
N MET A 193 -7.71 -2.04 -0.29
CA MET A 193 -7.79 -1.34 1.00
C MET A 193 -6.75 -0.23 1.13
N TRP A 194 -5.50 -0.46 0.71
CA TRP A 194 -4.45 0.55 0.75
C TRP A 194 -4.76 1.74 -0.16
N ALA A 195 -5.34 1.49 -1.32
CA ALA A 195 -5.80 2.55 -2.23
C ALA A 195 -6.91 3.40 -1.60
N LEU A 196 -7.87 2.77 -0.92
CA LEU A 196 -8.92 3.46 -0.17
C LEU A 196 -8.36 4.32 0.97
N PHE A 197 -7.33 3.85 1.70
CA PHE A 197 -6.67 4.67 2.72
C PHE A 197 -6.09 5.97 2.13
N GLY A 198 -5.48 5.90 0.94
CA GLY A 198 -4.99 7.09 0.24
C GLY A 198 -6.11 8.08 -0.10
N LEU A 199 -7.22 7.59 -0.65
CA LEU A 199 -8.38 8.44 -0.96
C LEU A 199 -8.98 9.09 0.30
N TYR A 200 -9.10 8.32 1.38
CA TYR A 200 -9.54 8.84 2.67
C TYR A 200 -8.61 9.97 3.17
N ASP A 201 -7.31 9.70 3.17
CA ASP A 201 -6.31 10.66 3.64
C ASP A 201 -6.35 11.96 2.83
N LEU A 202 -6.55 11.87 1.50
CA LEU A 202 -6.69 13.04 0.64
C LEU A 202 -7.97 13.82 0.95
N ALA A 203 -9.10 13.13 1.11
CA ALA A 203 -10.37 13.77 1.45
C ALA A 203 -10.32 14.53 2.79
N HIS A 204 -9.46 14.09 3.71
CA HIS A 204 -9.28 14.69 5.04
C HIS A 204 -7.95 15.46 5.18
N ALA A 205 -7.28 15.75 4.07
CA ALA A 205 -6.01 16.46 4.09
C ALA A 205 -6.17 17.86 4.72
N ALA A 206 -5.23 18.22 5.58
CA ALA A 206 -5.09 19.60 6.05
C ALA A 206 -4.46 20.47 4.95
N GLY A 207 -4.84 21.74 4.89
CA GLY A 207 -4.29 22.71 3.93
C GLY A 207 -5.24 23.06 2.79
N ASP A 208 -4.69 23.76 1.78
CA ASP A 208 -5.45 24.40 0.70
C ASP A 208 -5.84 23.43 -0.42
N LEU A 209 -6.45 22.31 -0.08
CA LEU A 209 -7.10 21.46 -1.06
C LEU A 209 -8.44 22.08 -1.44
N ASP A 210 -8.66 22.34 -2.75
CA ASP A 210 -9.95 22.85 -3.21
C ASP A 210 -11.08 21.83 -2.94
N GLU A 211 -12.29 22.38 -2.78
CA GLU A 211 -13.47 21.60 -2.38
C GLU A 211 -13.80 20.52 -3.41
N ASP A 212 -13.72 20.83 -4.69
CA ASP A 212 -14.06 19.86 -5.77
C ASP A 212 -13.15 18.62 -5.72
N ARG A 213 -11.86 18.80 -5.46
CA ARG A 213 -10.89 17.70 -5.36
C ARG A 213 -11.09 16.90 -4.08
N ARG A 214 -11.42 17.58 -2.98
CA ARG A 214 -11.75 16.94 -1.71
C ARG A 214 -13.00 16.07 -1.85
N ASP A 215 -14.04 16.60 -2.46
CA ASP A 215 -15.31 15.91 -2.69
C ASP A 215 -15.13 14.74 -3.66
N ALA A 216 -14.33 14.90 -4.71
CA ALA A 216 -14.01 13.80 -5.62
C ALA A 216 -13.30 12.64 -4.90
N ALA A 217 -12.34 12.94 -4.03
CA ALA A 217 -11.64 11.93 -3.24
C ALA A 217 -12.59 11.25 -2.23
N ALA A 218 -13.45 12.02 -1.56
CA ALA A 218 -14.44 11.50 -0.63
C ALA A 218 -15.46 10.60 -1.34
N ALA A 219 -16.01 11.04 -2.46
CA ALA A 219 -16.97 10.27 -3.24
C ALA A 219 -16.37 8.96 -3.76
N ALA A 220 -15.14 8.98 -4.26
CA ALA A 220 -14.44 7.78 -4.71
C ALA A 220 -14.15 6.81 -3.56
N PHE A 221 -13.75 7.33 -2.39
CA PHE A 221 -13.59 6.54 -1.17
C PHE A 221 -14.89 5.86 -0.76
N GLU A 222 -15.99 6.60 -0.66
CA GLU A 222 -17.30 6.08 -0.25
C GLU A 222 -17.81 5.01 -1.22
N ALA A 223 -17.73 5.27 -2.53
CA ALA A 223 -18.12 4.31 -3.56
C ALA A 223 -17.27 3.02 -3.48
N GLY A 224 -15.94 3.16 -3.31
CA GLY A 224 -15.02 2.04 -3.18
C GLY A 224 -15.26 1.23 -1.91
N VAL A 225 -15.58 1.88 -0.78
CA VAL A 225 -15.95 1.22 0.48
C VAL A 225 -17.28 0.47 0.34
N ALA A 226 -18.30 1.07 -0.25
CA ALA A 226 -19.59 0.41 -0.48
C ALA A 226 -19.42 -0.85 -1.34
N SER A 227 -18.62 -0.74 -2.41
CA SER A 227 -18.26 -1.85 -3.28
C SER A 227 -17.50 -2.95 -2.51
N LEU A 228 -16.49 -2.58 -1.73
CA LEU A 228 -15.70 -3.51 -0.89
C LEU A 228 -16.58 -4.26 0.11
N VAL A 229 -17.45 -3.56 0.83
CA VAL A 229 -18.35 -4.17 1.83
C VAL A 229 -19.27 -5.20 1.17
N THR A 230 -19.80 -4.89 -0.02
CA THR A 230 -20.67 -5.80 -0.77
C THR A 230 -19.93 -7.05 -1.24
N GLN A 231 -18.68 -6.91 -1.70
CA GLN A 231 -17.89 -8.00 -2.26
C GLN A 231 -17.07 -8.77 -1.21
N LEU A 232 -16.93 -8.27 0.02
CA LEU A 232 -16.13 -8.90 1.07
C LEU A 232 -16.50 -10.36 1.37
N PRO A 233 -17.80 -10.78 1.36
CA PRO A 233 -18.15 -12.19 1.53
C PRO A 233 -17.53 -13.14 0.51
N GLU A 234 -17.22 -12.66 -0.71
CA GLU A 234 -16.60 -13.46 -1.76
C GLU A 234 -15.13 -13.83 -1.47
N TYR A 235 -14.51 -13.09 -0.56
CA TYR A 235 -13.16 -13.38 -0.08
C TYR A 235 -13.15 -14.32 1.13
N GLU A 236 -14.27 -14.64 1.74
CA GLU A 236 -14.32 -15.47 2.95
C GLU A 236 -14.12 -16.96 2.63
N THR A 237 -13.19 -17.60 3.32
CA THR A 237 -12.90 -19.04 3.16
C THR A 237 -13.71 -19.96 4.09
N GLY A 238 -14.62 -19.40 4.88
CA GLY A 238 -15.44 -20.14 5.87
C GLY A 238 -14.69 -20.56 7.15
N ARG A 239 -13.40 -20.20 7.27
CA ARG A 239 -12.55 -20.53 8.43
C ARG A 239 -11.99 -19.32 9.16
N GLY A 240 -12.61 -18.14 8.98
CA GLY A 240 -12.12 -16.88 9.53
C GLY A 240 -10.92 -16.28 8.79
N TRP A 241 -10.61 -16.80 7.62
CA TRP A 241 -9.58 -16.31 6.70
C TRP A 241 -10.23 -15.76 5.45
N SER A 242 -9.55 -14.86 4.75
CA SER A 242 -9.96 -14.39 3.44
C SER A 242 -8.98 -14.85 2.36
N THR A 243 -9.47 -14.93 1.12
CA THR A 243 -8.59 -15.06 -0.04
C THR A 243 -7.83 -13.74 -0.25
N TYR A 244 -6.63 -13.84 -0.83
CA TYR A 244 -5.82 -12.67 -1.16
C TYR A 244 -6.43 -11.89 -2.32
N ASP A 245 -6.89 -12.64 -3.34
CA ASP A 245 -7.47 -12.12 -4.56
C ASP A 245 -8.61 -13.02 -5.07
N ARG A 246 -9.15 -12.66 -6.22
CA ARG A 246 -10.16 -13.42 -6.96
C ARG A 246 -9.63 -13.93 -8.31
N TYR A 247 -8.30 -13.92 -8.49
CA TYR A 247 -7.68 -14.39 -9.72
C TYR A 247 -7.79 -15.91 -9.85
N PRO A 248 -8.10 -16.45 -11.04
CA PRO A 248 -8.18 -17.89 -11.27
C PRO A 248 -6.77 -18.50 -11.37
N HIS A 249 -6.12 -18.72 -10.23
CA HIS A 249 -4.80 -19.33 -10.19
C HIS A 249 -4.84 -20.78 -10.69
N PRO A 250 -3.95 -21.18 -11.63
CA PRO A 250 -3.90 -22.57 -12.07
C PRO A 250 -3.52 -23.50 -10.93
N PRO A 251 -4.13 -24.71 -10.84
CA PRO A 251 -3.85 -25.67 -9.76
C PRO A 251 -2.39 -26.12 -9.67
N SER A 252 -1.61 -25.95 -10.76
CA SER A 252 -0.19 -26.32 -10.85
C SER A 252 0.75 -25.35 -10.14
N ASP A 253 0.37 -24.08 -9.94
CA ASP A 253 1.24 -23.07 -9.35
C ASP A 253 1.49 -23.30 -7.86
N CYS A 254 0.64 -24.09 -7.21
CA CYS A 254 0.82 -24.51 -5.81
C CYS A 254 2.00 -25.45 -5.57
N ARG A 255 2.58 -26.04 -6.61
CA ARG A 255 3.66 -27.04 -6.48
C ARG A 255 5.06 -26.50 -6.72
N HIS A 256 5.23 -25.29 -7.21
CA HIS A 256 6.56 -24.74 -7.48
C HIS A 256 7.12 -24.01 -6.27
N ARG A 257 8.20 -24.53 -5.73
CA ARG A 257 8.86 -24.15 -4.46
C ARG A 257 9.35 -22.69 -4.35
N GLY A 258 9.23 -21.89 -5.41
CA GLY A 258 9.49 -20.44 -5.39
C GLY A 258 8.29 -19.61 -4.98
N SER A 259 7.10 -20.19 -4.99
CA SER A 259 5.81 -19.54 -4.77
C SER A 259 5.20 -19.83 -3.40
N ILE A 260 5.98 -20.25 -2.42
CA ILE A 260 5.45 -20.56 -1.07
C ILE A 260 4.72 -19.33 -0.48
N HIS A 261 5.10 -18.13 -0.86
CA HIS A 261 4.36 -16.94 -0.49
C HIS A 261 3.05 -16.78 -1.29
N VAL A 262 2.99 -17.22 -2.53
CA VAL A 262 1.79 -17.14 -3.38
C VAL A 262 0.83 -18.29 -3.06
N CYS A 263 1.31 -19.49 -2.81
CA CYS A 263 0.43 -20.60 -2.39
C CYS A 263 0.01 -20.52 -0.92
N ARG A 264 0.77 -19.82 -0.05
CA ARG A 264 0.28 -19.41 1.27
C ARG A 264 -0.55 -18.15 1.18
N ALA A 265 -0.32 -17.30 0.18
CA ALA A 265 -1.26 -16.32 -0.33
C ALA A 265 -2.38 -16.97 -1.18
N GLU A 266 -2.39 -18.26 -1.42
CA GLU A 266 -3.63 -18.94 -1.79
C GLU A 266 -4.68 -18.59 -0.78
N GLY A 267 -4.69 -17.33 -0.72
CA GLY A 267 -5.65 -16.67 -0.10
C GLY A 267 -5.78 -16.79 1.38
N ARG A 268 -4.78 -16.75 2.12
CA ARG A 268 -4.91 -16.66 3.56
C ARG A 268 -4.22 -15.41 4.07
N ILE A 269 -4.95 -14.31 4.04
CA ILE A 269 -4.64 -13.17 4.89
C ILE A 269 -4.63 -13.71 6.33
N GLY A 270 -3.54 -13.53 7.06
CA GLY A 270 -3.40 -14.02 8.43
C GLY A 270 -4.52 -13.52 9.35
N PRO A 271 -4.77 -14.15 10.50
CA PRO A 271 -5.84 -13.76 11.43
C PRO A 271 -5.82 -12.28 11.79
N SER A 272 -4.65 -11.63 11.77
CA SER A 272 -4.48 -10.20 11.99
C SER A 272 -5.05 -9.36 10.84
N GLN A 273 -4.89 -9.80 9.59
CA GLN A 273 -5.46 -9.08 8.45
C GLN A 273 -6.96 -9.34 8.33
N ALA A 274 -7.44 -10.57 8.59
CA ALA A 274 -8.86 -10.87 8.68
C ALA A 274 -9.52 -10.10 9.84
N ALA A 275 -8.84 -9.98 10.98
CA ALA A 275 -9.32 -9.16 12.10
C ALA A 275 -9.24 -7.67 11.77
N ALA A 276 -8.24 -7.20 11.03
CA ALA A 276 -8.14 -5.82 10.54
C ALA A 276 -9.26 -5.52 9.53
N THR A 277 -9.52 -6.45 8.60
CA THR A 277 -10.62 -6.36 7.65
C THR A 277 -11.98 -6.34 8.36
N ARG A 278 -12.20 -7.21 9.37
CA ARG A 278 -13.41 -7.15 10.22
C ARG A 278 -13.54 -5.85 11.00
N ARG A 279 -12.44 -5.33 11.57
CA ARG A 279 -12.45 -4.06 12.32
C ARG A 279 -12.58 -2.85 11.40
N ALA A 280 -12.00 -2.88 10.22
CA ALA A 280 -12.25 -1.89 9.19
C ALA A 280 -13.73 -1.90 8.77
N ARG A 281 -14.33 -3.08 8.57
CA ARG A 281 -15.77 -3.25 8.33
C ARG A 281 -16.61 -2.64 9.45
N LEU A 282 -16.31 -2.92 10.71
CA LEU A 282 -17.04 -2.35 11.85
C LEU A 282 -16.91 -0.83 11.91
N ARG A 283 -15.70 -0.29 11.70
CA ARG A 283 -15.47 1.17 11.71
C ARG A 283 -16.03 1.90 10.48
N LEU A 284 -16.17 1.21 9.34
CA LEU A 284 -16.77 1.76 8.12
C LEU A 284 -18.30 1.67 8.12
N ILE A 285 -18.91 0.79 8.94
CA ILE A 285 -20.37 0.59 9.05
C ILE A 285 -20.97 1.37 10.24
N GLU A 286 -20.17 1.69 11.27
CA GLU A 286 -20.61 2.44 12.46
C GLU A 286 -20.65 3.97 12.23
N ARG A 287 -20.64 4.41 10.98
CA ARG A 287 -20.92 5.77 10.53
C ARG A 287 -22.21 5.80 9.73
#